data_fb421c6c045852e8e1ac9f53a44c9ee5
#
_entry.id   fb421c6c045852e8e1ac9f53a44c9ee5
#
_cell.length_a   1.000
_cell.length_b   1.000
_cell.length_c   1.000
_cell.angle_alpha   90.00
_cell.angle_beta   90.00
_cell.angle_gamma   90.00
#
_symmetry.space_group_name_H-M   'P 1'
#
loop_
_entity.id
_entity.type
_entity.pdbx_description
1 polymer ?
#
loop_
_entity_poly.entity_id
_entity_poly.type
_entity_poly.pdbx_seq_one_letter_code
_entity_poly.pdbx_strand_id
1 'polypeptide(L)'
;VLELAENQTSLLTSAYFDQTYNSQPTYIAKKGYSMGMMYGYMYEGTYKYEDFYKSGDTYVLRPGVPYFSSENNTQPGMPKYKDLNGDGIIDTNDRTMIGRGLPIHTGGFTNDFEYKGFDLSIFFQWSYGNDVLNANRLFFENVNNSRNLNQYATYADRWTPENPTSNIPVAKNSSSNKVVSSRVIEDGSFLRLKTLTLGY
;
A
#
# COMPACT_ATOMS: atom_id res chain seq x y z
N VAL A 1 25.86 6.04 10.38
CA VAL A 1 25.63 6.10 8.93
C VAL A 1 25.98 4.72 8.38
N LEU A 2 24.98 3.99 7.89
CA LEU A 2 25.23 2.74 7.16
C LEU A 2 25.78 3.12 5.78
N GLU A 3 27.07 2.98 5.60
CA GLU A 3 27.70 3.08 4.27
C GLU A 3 27.43 1.78 3.53
N LEU A 4 26.47 1.80 2.61
CA LEU A 4 26.26 0.68 1.70
C LEU A 4 27.32 0.76 0.58
N ALA A 5 28.06 -0.32 0.35
CA ALA A 5 28.97 -0.41 -0.78
C ALA A 5 28.21 -0.29 -2.12
N GLU A 6 28.93 0.05 -3.18
CA GLU A 6 28.34 0.12 -4.52
C GLU A 6 27.63 -1.20 -4.85
N ASN A 7 26.36 -1.11 -5.29
CA ASN A 7 25.46 -2.23 -5.58
C ASN A 7 24.92 -3.05 -4.39
N GLN A 8 25.16 -2.67 -3.14
CA GLN A 8 24.51 -3.35 -2.02
C GLN A 8 23.08 -2.84 -1.83
N THR A 9 22.18 -3.80 -1.69
CA THR A 9 20.77 -3.58 -1.35
C THR A 9 20.47 -4.38 -0.10
N SER A 10 19.95 -3.74 0.95
CA SER A 10 19.51 -4.41 2.16
C SER A 10 17.99 -4.39 2.22
N LEU A 11 17.39 -5.56 2.33
CA LEU A 11 15.96 -5.74 2.54
C LEU A 11 15.70 -5.83 4.03
N LEU A 12 14.83 -4.96 4.53
CA LEU A 12 14.46 -4.88 5.93
C LEU A 12 13.04 -5.40 6.12
N THR A 13 12.89 -6.39 6.99
CA THR A 13 11.59 -6.86 7.43
C THR A 13 11.15 -6.07 8.66
N SER A 14 9.88 -5.66 8.68
CA SER A 14 9.31 -5.09 9.90
C SER A 14 9.11 -6.18 10.95
N ALA A 15 9.61 -5.96 12.16
CA ALA A 15 9.41 -6.88 13.29
C ALA A 15 7.94 -7.01 13.73
N TYR A 16 7.06 -6.14 13.23
CA TYR A 16 5.62 -6.15 13.53
C TYR A 16 4.79 -7.05 12.63
N PHE A 17 5.33 -7.53 11.53
CA PHE A 17 4.63 -8.53 10.73
C PHE A 17 4.86 -9.89 11.38
N ASP A 18 3.89 -10.32 12.18
CA ASP A 18 3.78 -11.66 12.71
C ASP A 18 4.10 -12.69 11.61
N GLN A 19 4.81 -13.74 11.97
CA GLN A 19 5.23 -14.85 11.09
C GLN A 19 4.09 -15.45 10.24
N THR A 20 2.82 -15.20 10.61
CA THR A 20 1.62 -15.55 9.84
C THR A 20 1.48 -14.78 8.51
N TYR A 21 2.20 -13.69 8.30
CA TYR A 21 2.18 -12.88 7.08
C TYR A 21 3.46 -13.04 6.25
N ASN A 22 3.96 -14.26 6.12
CA ASN A 22 5.14 -14.59 5.34
C ASN A 22 6.18 -13.47 5.45
N SER A 23 7.18 -13.61 6.28
CA SER A 23 8.33 -12.70 6.53
C SER A 23 8.81 -11.94 5.29
N GLN A 24 7.93 -11.13 4.70
CA GLN A 24 8.24 -10.41 3.47
C GLN A 24 8.95 -9.12 3.82
N PRO A 25 10.06 -8.81 3.15
CA PRO A 25 10.71 -7.53 3.32
C PRO A 25 9.73 -6.41 2.93
N THR A 26 9.55 -5.47 3.85
CA THR A 26 8.62 -4.34 3.69
C THR A 26 9.37 -3.07 3.31
N TYR A 27 10.64 -3.01 3.66
CA TYR A 27 11.51 -1.87 3.43
C TYR A 27 12.78 -2.29 2.71
N ILE A 28 13.33 -1.35 1.95
CA ILE A 28 14.57 -1.53 1.21
C ILE A 28 15.52 -0.37 1.52
N ALA A 29 16.80 -0.68 1.76
CA ALA A 29 17.87 0.30 1.77
C ALA A 29 18.74 0.07 0.53
N LYS A 30 18.82 1.08 -0.33
CA LYS A 30 19.57 1.03 -1.59
C LYS A 30 20.34 2.33 -1.77
N LYS A 31 21.61 2.24 -2.22
CA LYS A 31 22.45 3.42 -2.50
C LYS A 31 21.75 4.35 -3.50
N GLY A 32 21.77 5.64 -3.21
CA GLY A 32 21.13 6.66 -4.05
C GLY A 32 19.65 6.91 -3.75
N TYR A 33 19.05 6.17 -2.82
CA TYR A 33 17.67 6.33 -2.41
C TYR A 33 17.56 6.78 -0.95
N SER A 34 16.43 7.41 -0.62
CA SER A 34 16.10 7.78 0.75
C SER A 34 16.01 6.54 1.65
N MET A 35 16.38 6.66 2.90
CA MET A 35 16.07 5.63 3.90
C MET A 35 14.56 5.51 4.09
N GLY A 36 14.09 4.29 4.45
CA GLY A 36 12.66 4.05 4.67
C GLY A 36 11.83 3.98 3.39
N MET A 37 12.46 3.62 2.26
CA MET A 37 11.71 3.27 1.06
C MET A 37 10.92 1.99 1.30
N MET A 38 9.63 2.04 1.02
CA MET A 38 8.73 0.88 1.14
C MET A 38 8.86 0.02 -0.11
N TYR A 39 8.86 -1.30 0.09
CA TYR A 39 9.17 -2.27 -0.94
C TYR A 39 8.08 -3.35 -1.03
N GLY A 40 7.57 -3.58 -2.22
CA GLY A 40 6.48 -4.52 -2.43
C GLY A 40 6.00 -4.55 -3.87
N TYR A 41 4.78 -5.03 -4.08
CA TYR A 41 4.18 -5.15 -5.41
C TYR A 41 3.38 -3.91 -5.79
N MET A 42 3.39 -3.58 -7.09
CA MET A 42 2.47 -2.58 -7.63
C MET A 42 1.09 -3.20 -7.82
N TYR A 43 0.09 -2.66 -7.12
CA TYR A 43 -1.30 -3.11 -7.20
C TYR A 43 -2.02 -2.48 -8.39
N GLU A 44 -2.65 -3.29 -9.23
CA GLU A 44 -3.43 -2.86 -10.40
C GLU A 44 -4.94 -3.02 -10.22
N GLY A 45 -5.38 -3.43 -9.05
CA GLY A 45 -6.79 -3.71 -8.78
C GLY A 45 -7.07 -5.21 -8.64
N THR A 46 -8.23 -5.64 -9.08
CA THR A 46 -8.63 -7.05 -9.03
C THR A 46 -8.77 -7.62 -10.44
N TYR A 47 -8.50 -8.92 -10.58
CA TYR A 47 -8.82 -9.61 -11.82
C TYR A 47 -10.30 -9.47 -12.14
N LYS A 48 -10.60 -9.06 -13.38
CA LYS A 48 -11.97 -8.90 -13.88
C LYS A 48 -12.38 -10.13 -14.69
N TYR A 49 -13.68 -10.27 -14.97
CA TYR A 49 -14.17 -11.36 -15.81
C TYR A 49 -13.57 -11.37 -17.21
N GLU A 50 -13.19 -10.20 -17.73
CA GLU A 50 -12.54 -10.04 -19.04
C GLU A 50 -11.14 -10.65 -19.11
N ASP A 51 -10.45 -10.84 -17.96
CA ASP A 51 -9.17 -11.53 -17.88
C ASP A 51 -9.29 -13.06 -18.06
N PHE A 52 -10.52 -13.60 -18.16
CA PHE A 52 -10.79 -15.03 -18.18
C PHE A 52 -11.63 -15.46 -19.39
N TYR A 53 -11.54 -16.77 -19.70
CA TYR A 53 -12.55 -17.49 -20.48
C TYR A 53 -13.46 -18.25 -19.52
N LYS A 54 -14.76 -18.22 -19.79
CA LYS A 54 -15.70 -19.08 -19.07
C LYS A 54 -15.72 -20.47 -19.71
N SER A 55 -15.42 -21.52 -18.94
CA SER A 55 -15.46 -22.92 -19.36
C SER A 55 -16.38 -23.70 -18.42
N GLY A 56 -17.63 -23.89 -18.83
CA GLY A 56 -18.67 -24.43 -17.96
C GLY A 56 -18.89 -23.52 -16.74
N ASP A 57 -18.72 -24.06 -15.55
CA ASP A 57 -18.85 -23.33 -14.28
C ASP A 57 -17.51 -22.76 -13.75
N THR A 58 -16.43 -22.91 -14.51
CA THR A 58 -15.10 -22.45 -14.10
C THR A 58 -14.61 -21.28 -14.96
N TYR A 59 -13.72 -20.50 -14.41
CA TYR A 59 -13.02 -19.43 -15.09
C TYR A 59 -11.57 -19.83 -15.30
N VAL A 60 -11.12 -19.79 -16.55
CA VAL A 60 -9.74 -20.11 -16.96
C VAL A 60 -9.06 -18.81 -17.38
N LEU A 61 -7.92 -18.51 -16.81
CA LEU A 61 -7.16 -17.28 -17.11
C LEU A 61 -6.80 -17.24 -18.60
N ARG A 62 -6.87 -16.06 -19.20
CA ARG A 62 -6.51 -15.88 -20.62
C ARG A 62 -4.98 -15.98 -20.77
N PRO A 63 -4.48 -16.60 -21.84
CA PRO A 63 -3.05 -16.60 -22.16
C PRO A 63 -2.50 -15.18 -22.21
N GLY A 64 -1.35 -14.98 -21.57
CA GLY A 64 -0.68 -13.68 -21.52
C GLY A 64 -1.14 -12.74 -20.41
N VAL A 65 -2.13 -13.13 -19.61
CA VAL A 65 -2.47 -12.40 -18.38
C VAL A 65 -1.58 -12.89 -17.26
N PRO A 66 -0.76 -12.00 -16.65
CA PRO A 66 0.13 -12.38 -15.56
C PRO A 66 -0.64 -12.92 -14.35
N TYR A 67 -0.04 -13.86 -13.62
CA TYR A 67 -0.67 -14.49 -12.46
C TYR A 67 0.29 -14.59 -11.27
N PHE A 68 -0.27 -14.51 -10.07
CA PHE A 68 0.46 -14.65 -8.81
C PHE A 68 0.45 -16.12 -8.35
N SER A 69 1.64 -16.71 -8.22
CA SER A 69 1.85 -18.07 -7.71
C SER A 69 1.36 -19.22 -8.60
N SER A 70 0.16 -19.18 -9.14
CA SER A 70 -0.37 -20.26 -9.98
C SER A 70 -1.51 -19.76 -10.87
N GLU A 71 -1.42 -20.05 -12.18
CA GLU A 71 -2.43 -19.73 -13.16
C GLU A 71 -3.79 -20.37 -12.79
N ASN A 72 -3.79 -21.68 -12.48
CA ASN A 72 -4.99 -22.45 -12.19
C ASN A 72 -5.74 -21.99 -10.92
N ASN A 73 -5.05 -21.31 -10.00
CA ASN A 73 -5.62 -20.81 -8.76
C ASN A 73 -6.11 -19.36 -8.87
N THR A 74 -5.77 -18.68 -9.96
CA THR A 74 -6.17 -17.29 -10.20
C THR A 74 -7.65 -17.26 -10.62
N GLN A 75 -8.44 -16.44 -9.93
CA GLN A 75 -9.87 -16.34 -10.11
C GLN A 75 -10.31 -14.87 -10.17
N PRO A 76 -11.48 -14.56 -10.77
CA PRO A 76 -12.05 -13.22 -10.73
C PRO A 76 -12.14 -12.68 -9.30
N GLY A 77 -11.84 -11.41 -9.13
CA GLY A 77 -11.85 -10.73 -7.82
C GLY A 77 -10.59 -10.91 -6.98
N MET A 78 -9.66 -11.77 -7.35
CA MET A 78 -8.35 -11.85 -6.68
C MET A 78 -7.52 -10.61 -6.99
N PRO A 79 -6.58 -10.21 -6.10
CA PRO A 79 -5.71 -9.07 -6.34
C PRO A 79 -4.80 -9.30 -7.55
N LYS A 80 -4.72 -8.30 -8.41
CA LYS A 80 -3.86 -8.26 -9.59
C LYS A 80 -2.69 -7.33 -9.32
N TYR A 81 -1.51 -7.80 -9.62
CA TYR A 81 -0.26 -7.04 -9.47
C TYR A 81 0.41 -6.88 -10.82
N LYS A 82 1.24 -5.86 -10.93
CA LYS A 82 1.98 -5.56 -12.14
C LYS A 82 3.14 -6.52 -12.30
N ASP A 83 3.21 -7.14 -13.45
CA ASP A 83 4.38 -7.85 -13.94
C ASP A 83 5.39 -6.81 -14.47
N LEU A 84 6.53 -6.68 -13.79
CA LEU A 84 7.52 -5.66 -14.10
C LEU A 84 8.59 -6.17 -15.05
N ASN A 85 8.86 -7.47 -15.05
CA ASN A 85 9.87 -8.09 -15.91
C ASN A 85 9.27 -8.66 -17.21
N GLY A 86 7.94 -8.83 -17.29
CA GLY A 86 7.21 -9.28 -18.47
C GLY A 86 7.28 -10.77 -18.72
N ASP A 87 7.56 -11.59 -17.70
CA ASP A 87 7.66 -13.04 -17.83
C ASP A 87 6.32 -13.78 -17.65
N GLY A 88 5.26 -13.05 -17.28
CA GLY A 88 3.91 -13.58 -17.08
C GLY A 88 3.68 -14.20 -15.70
N ILE A 89 4.67 -14.20 -14.82
CA ILE A 89 4.57 -14.75 -13.46
C ILE A 89 4.89 -13.65 -12.45
N ILE A 90 3.96 -13.33 -11.59
CA ILE A 90 4.17 -12.34 -10.52
C ILE A 90 4.90 -13.02 -9.36
N ASP A 91 6.16 -12.69 -9.20
CA ASP A 91 7.04 -13.25 -8.17
C ASP A 91 7.89 -12.17 -7.46
N THR A 92 8.95 -12.58 -6.79
CA THR A 92 9.84 -11.67 -6.05
C THR A 92 10.59 -10.68 -6.95
N ASN A 93 10.73 -10.96 -8.25
CA ASN A 93 11.39 -10.10 -9.22
C ASN A 93 10.52 -8.91 -9.64
N ASP A 94 9.19 -9.00 -9.40
CA ASP A 94 8.22 -7.91 -9.67
C ASP A 94 8.06 -6.94 -8.51
N ARG A 95 8.85 -7.09 -7.47
CA ARG A 95 8.84 -6.13 -6.37
C ARG A 95 9.62 -4.88 -6.71
N THR A 96 9.09 -3.75 -6.29
CA THR A 96 9.69 -2.45 -6.50
C THR A 96 9.48 -1.52 -5.30
N MET A 97 10.04 -0.33 -5.37
CA MET A 97 9.75 0.73 -4.41
C MET A 97 8.34 1.26 -4.64
N ILE A 98 7.48 1.11 -3.63
CA ILE A 98 6.05 1.44 -3.69
C ILE A 98 5.67 2.63 -2.84
N GLY A 99 6.59 3.14 -2.02
CA GLY A 99 6.35 4.31 -1.18
C GLY A 99 7.62 4.80 -0.51
N ARG A 100 7.54 5.98 0.07
CA ARG A 100 8.63 6.69 0.70
C ARG A 100 8.24 7.12 2.12
N GLY A 101 8.90 6.59 3.16
CA GLY A 101 8.58 6.90 4.55
C GLY A 101 9.03 8.28 5.00
N LEU A 102 10.12 8.83 4.43
CA LEU A 102 10.63 10.14 4.78
C LEU A 102 10.05 11.22 3.85
N PRO A 103 9.61 12.37 4.39
CA PRO A 103 9.11 13.47 3.58
C PRO A 103 10.19 14.06 2.68
N ILE A 104 9.77 14.60 1.55
CA ILE A 104 10.63 15.37 0.65
C ILE A 104 11.01 16.69 1.31
N HIS A 105 10.03 17.33 1.95
CA HIS A 105 10.26 18.51 2.76
C HIS A 105 9.23 18.66 3.88
N THR A 106 9.67 19.28 4.95
CA THR A 106 8.82 19.70 6.07
C THR A 106 9.05 21.18 6.34
N GLY A 107 8.07 21.85 6.92
CA GLY A 107 8.23 23.25 7.27
C GLY A 107 7.15 23.75 8.20
N GLY A 108 7.36 24.98 8.63
CA GLY A 108 6.42 25.73 9.44
C GLY A 108 6.43 27.19 9.03
N PHE A 109 5.30 27.84 9.21
CA PHE A 109 5.10 29.24 8.85
C PHE A 109 4.23 29.91 9.90
N THR A 110 4.76 30.98 10.52
CA THR A 110 4.06 31.79 11.52
C THR A 110 3.77 33.17 10.95
N ASN A 111 2.57 33.65 11.17
CA ASN A 111 2.17 35.03 10.96
C ASN A 111 1.68 35.62 12.27
N ASP A 112 2.26 36.73 12.64
CA ASP A 112 1.85 37.53 13.80
C ASP A 112 1.34 38.87 13.31
N PHE A 113 0.14 39.23 13.75
CA PHE A 113 -0.53 40.49 13.44
C PHE A 113 -0.86 41.21 14.72
N GLU A 114 -0.59 42.49 14.77
CA GLU A 114 -0.95 43.36 15.89
C GLU A 114 -1.71 44.58 15.35
N TYR A 115 -2.87 44.89 15.93
CA TYR A 115 -3.65 46.03 15.56
C TYR A 115 -4.52 46.54 16.70
N LYS A 116 -4.27 47.79 17.15
CA LYS A 116 -5.08 48.49 18.16
C LYS A 116 -5.30 47.71 19.47
N GLY A 117 -4.29 47.03 19.97
CA GLY A 117 -4.35 46.22 21.17
C GLY A 117 -4.88 44.80 21.00
N PHE A 118 -5.21 44.42 19.77
CA PHE A 118 -5.50 43.03 19.39
C PHE A 118 -4.23 42.40 18.80
N ASP A 119 -3.92 41.19 19.20
CA ASP A 119 -2.87 40.37 18.62
C ASP A 119 -3.47 39.05 18.09
N LEU A 120 -3.00 38.65 16.91
CA LEU A 120 -3.36 37.40 16.26
C LEU A 120 -2.11 36.69 15.81
N SER A 121 -1.88 35.47 16.33
CA SER A 121 -0.80 34.61 15.90
C SER A 121 -1.35 33.36 15.23
N ILE A 122 -0.85 33.06 14.04
CA ILE A 122 -1.29 31.91 13.22
C ILE A 122 -0.06 31.11 12.86
N PHE A 123 -0.03 29.82 13.24
CA PHE A 123 1.05 28.91 12.89
C PHE A 123 0.58 27.72 12.09
N PHE A 124 1.14 27.56 10.89
CA PHE A 124 0.97 26.40 10.02
C PHE A 124 2.20 25.51 10.06
N GLN A 125 1.96 24.22 9.99
CA GLN A 125 2.99 23.20 9.84
C GLN A 125 2.60 22.24 8.71
N TRP A 126 3.59 21.81 7.92
CA TRP A 126 3.37 20.82 6.88
C TRP A 126 4.46 19.77 6.82
N SER A 127 4.08 18.62 6.27
CA SER A 127 4.97 17.57 5.77
C SER A 127 4.49 17.20 4.38
N TYR A 128 5.39 17.00 3.45
CA TYR A 128 5.03 16.72 2.06
C TYR A 128 5.89 15.61 1.47
N GLY A 129 5.23 14.69 0.73
CA GLY A 129 5.87 13.64 -0.05
C GLY A 129 6.37 12.46 0.79
N ASN A 130 5.77 12.23 1.96
CA ASN A 130 5.94 11.00 2.72
C ASN A 130 4.70 10.13 2.59
N ASP A 131 4.93 8.83 2.55
CA ASP A 131 3.90 7.81 2.55
C ASP A 131 3.85 7.08 3.89
N VAL A 132 2.70 6.51 4.19
CA VAL A 132 2.45 5.70 5.38
C VAL A 132 2.03 4.30 4.96
N LEU A 133 2.70 3.29 5.50
CA LEU A 133 2.27 1.91 5.36
C LEU A 133 1.12 1.63 6.33
N ASN A 134 -0.11 1.54 5.82
CA ASN A 134 -1.27 1.13 6.59
C ASN A 134 -1.40 -0.39 6.64
N ALA A 135 -0.55 -1.02 7.46
CA ALA A 135 -0.56 -2.47 7.64
C ALA A 135 -1.92 -3.02 8.16
N ASN A 136 -2.71 -2.19 8.83
CA ASN A 136 -4.03 -2.59 9.33
C ASN A 136 -4.97 -3.01 8.19
N ARG A 137 -4.82 -2.43 7.00
CA ARG A 137 -5.61 -2.84 5.83
C ARG A 137 -5.37 -4.28 5.41
N LEU A 138 -4.16 -4.82 5.61
CA LEU A 138 -3.87 -6.24 5.35
C LEU A 138 -4.64 -7.17 6.28
N PHE A 139 -5.01 -6.70 7.48
CA PHE A 139 -5.75 -7.48 8.47
C PHE A 139 -7.26 -7.27 8.37
N PHE A 140 -7.70 -6.02 8.29
CA PHE A 140 -9.11 -5.64 8.43
C PHE A 140 -9.85 -5.52 7.09
N GLU A 141 -9.14 -5.55 5.96
CA GLU A 141 -9.69 -5.67 4.61
C GLU A 141 -9.37 -7.05 3.99
N ASN A 142 -9.38 -8.09 4.79
CA ASN A 142 -9.10 -9.45 4.34
C ASN A 142 -9.89 -10.47 5.15
N VAL A 143 -10.13 -11.65 4.58
CA VAL A 143 -10.65 -12.80 5.33
C VAL A 143 -9.50 -13.53 5.99
N ASN A 144 -9.53 -13.59 7.29
CA ASN A 144 -8.63 -14.42 8.07
C ASN A 144 -9.43 -15.43 8.90
N ASN A 145 -9.47 -16.68 8.44
CA ASN A 145 -10.21 -17.74 9.09
C ASN A 145 -9.69 -18.10 10.51
N SER A 146 -8.50 -17.62 10.87
CA SER A 146 -7.86 -17.89 12.15
C SER A 146 -8.18 -16.85 13.23
N ARG A 147 -8.81 -15.74 12.87
CA ARG A 147 -9.09 -14.63 13.78
C ARG A 147 -10.47 -14.05 13.54
N ASN A 148 -11.32 -14.06 14.55
CA ASN A 148 -12.62 -13.38 14.54
C ASN A 148 -12.43 -11.87 14.78
N LEU A 149 -11.87 -11.17 13.80
CA LEU A 149 -11.61 -9.75 13.87
C LEU A 149 -12.72 -8.94 13.18
N ASN A 150 -13.00 -7.77 13.71
CA ASN A 150 -13.82 -6.78 13.00
C ASN A 150 -13.12 -6.38 11.69
N GLN A 151 -13.92 -6.03 10.69
CA GLN A 151 -13.45 -5.56 9.40
C GLN A 151 -13.73 -4.07 9.25
N TYR A 152 -12.98 -3.39 8.39
CA TYR A 152 -13.30 -2.01 8.00
C TYR A 152 -14.63 -1.97 7.22
N ALA A 153 -15.39 -0.90 7.41
CA ALA A 153 -16.64 -0.69 6.66
C ALA A 153 -16.42 -0.68 5.14
N THR A 154 -15.27 -0.18 4.69
CA THR A 154 -14.86 -0.20 3.28
C THR A 154 -14.80 -1.60 2.68
N TYR A 155 -14.62 -2.64 3.51
CA TYR A 155 -14.60 -4.02 3.04
C TYR A 155 -15.98 -4.54 2.60
N ALA A 156 -17.06 -3.82 2.93
CA ALA A 156 -18.40 -4.10 2.38
C ALA A 156 -18.41 -3.94 0.85
N ASP A 157 -17.61 -3.00 0.33
CA ASP A 157 -17.49 -2.68 -1.10
C ASP A 157 -16.55 -3.62 -1.86
N ARG A 158 -16.14 -4.74 -1.25
CA ARG A 158 -15.26 -5.72 -1.87
C ARG A 158 -15.83 -6.29 -3.17
N TRP A 159 -14.96 -6.87 -3.95
CA TRP A 159 -15.36 -7.58 -5.15
C TRP A 159 -16.33 -8.73 -4.81
N THR A 160 -17.47 -8.74 -5.48
CA THR A 160 -18.46 -9.82 -5.50
C THR A 160 -18.99 -9.95 -6.93
N PRO A 161 -19.69 -11.04 -7.29
CA PRO A 161 -20.33 -11.15 -8.60
C PRO A 161 -21.28 -9.99 -8.92
N GLU A 162 -21.91 -9.39 -7.90
CA GLU A 162 -22.80 -8.22 -8.00
C GLU A 162 -22.02 -6.90 -8.08
N ASN A 163 -20.77 -6.86 -7.60
CA ASN A 163 -19.86 -5.71 -7.66
C ASN A 163 -18.53 -6.06 -8.33
N PRO A 164 -18.52 -6.44 -9.62
CA PRO A 164 -17.34 -6.97 -10.30
C PRO A 164 -16.29 -5.90 -10.65
N THR A 165 -16.63 -4.64 -10.51
CA THR A 165 -15.74 -3.50 -10.78
C THR A 165 -14.90 -3.08 -9.58
N SER A 166 -15.19 -3.61 -8.40
CA SER A 166 -14.46 -3.26 -7.19
C SER A 166 -12.96 -3.54 -7.30
N ASN A 167 -12.16 -2.63 -6.74
CA ASN A 167 -10.71 -2.80 -6.57
C ASN A 167 -10.33 -3.32 -5.18
N ILE A 168 -11.31 -3.67 -4.34
CA ILE A 168 -11.07 -4.35 -3.07
C ILE A 168 -11.20 -5.86 -3.33
N PRO A 169 -10.20 -6.67 -2.99
CA PRO A 169 -10.19 -8.09 -3.31
C PRO A 169 -11.37 -8.87 -2.74
N VAL A 170 -11.72 -9.94 -3.44
CA VAL A 170 -12.73 -10.89 -3.00
C VAL A 170 -12.43 -11.47 -1.62
N ALA A 171 -13.47 -11.82 -0.89
CA ALA A 171 -13.38 -12.49 0.41
C ALA A 171 -12.86 -13.93 0.27
N LYS A 172 -11.56 -14.09 0.02
CA LYS A 172 -10.90 -15.39 -0.12
C LYS A 172 -9.62 -15.40 0.71
N ASN A 173 -9.43 -16.46 1.49
CA ASN A 173 -8.18 -16.67 2.21
C ASN A 173 -7.08 -17.14 1.24
N SER A 174 -6.39 -16.21 0.62
CA SER A 174 -5.36 -16.45 -0.37
C SER A 174 -4.06 -15.78 0.04
N SER A 175 -2.93 -16.39 -0.29
CA SER A 175 -1.60 -15.79 -0.08
C SER A 175 -1.44 -14.46 -0.81
N SER A 176 -2.02 -14.35 -2.01
CA SER A 176 -1.98 -13.12 -2.81
C SER A 176 -2.68 -11.92 -2.14
N ASN A 177 -3.69 -12.16 -1.29
CA ASN A 177 -4.38 -11.09 -0.57
C ASN A 177 -3.55 -10.50 0.59
N LYS A 178 -2.47 -11.17 0.97
CA LYS A 178 -1.68 -10.87 2.18
C LYS A 178 -0.31 -10.27 1.89
N VAL A 179 -0.03 -9.93 0.66
CA VAL A 179 1.28 -9.36 0.31
C VAL A 179 1.29 -7.83 0.46
N VAL A 180 2.45 -7.30 0.82
CA VAL A 180 2.68 -5.86 0.87
C VAL A 180 2.69 -5.31 -0.55
N SER A 181 1.83 -4.35 -0.80
CA SER A 181 1.65 -3.73 -2.12
C SER A 181 1.25 -2.26 -2.00
N SER A 182 1.27 -1.55 -3.11
CA SER A 182 0.86 -0.14 -3.16
C SER A 182 -0.59 0.10 -2.69
N ARG A 183 -1.43 -0.95 -2.62
CA ARG A 183 -2.79 -0.87 -2.06
C ARG A 183 -2.84 -0.42 -0.60
N VAL A 184 -1.81 -0.73 0.18
CA VAL A 184 -1.73 -0.42 1.62
C VAL A 184 -0.80 0.76 1.92
N ILE A 185 -0.36 1.46 0.89
CA ILE A 185 0.41 2.69 1.00
C ILE A 185 -0.54 3.86 0.87
N GLU A 186 -0.48 4.78 1.80
CA GLU A 186 -1.32 5.97 1.87
C GLU A 186 -0.45 7.23 1.89
N ASP A 187 -0.92 8.29 1.24
CA ASP A 187 -0.24 9.59 1.30
C ASP A 187 -0.28 10.13 2.74
N GLY A 188 0.89 10.34 3.30
CA GLY A 188 1.08 10.92 4.62
C GLY A 188 1.32 12.43 4.61
N SER A 189 1.21 13.08 3.46
CA SER A 189 1.38 14.53 3.35
C SER A 189 0.26 15.27 4.08
N PHE A 190 0.61 16.35 4.75
CA PHE A 190 -0.39 17.19 5.42
C PHE A 190 0.02 18.65 5.47
N LEU A 191 -1.00 19.52 5.54
CA LEU A 191 -0.92 20.91 5.97
C LEU A 191 -1.86 21.07 7.19
N ARG A 192 -1.30 21.53 8.30
CA ARG A 192 -2.04 21.68 9.55
C ARG A 192 -1.96 23.10 10.07
N LEU A 193 -3.11 23.70 10.41
CA LEU A 193 -3.18 24.82 11.31
C LEU A 193 -2.88 24.29 12.73
N LYS A 194 -1.70 24.59 13.27
CA LYS A 194 -1.25 24.04 14.54
C LYS A 194 -1.61 24.94 15.72
N THR A 195 -1.52 26.26 15.52
CA THR A 195 -1.83 27.23 16.56
C THR A 195 -2.59 28.40 15.97
N LEU A 196 -3.62 28.82 16.63
CA LEU A 196 -4.37 30.06 16.40
C LEU A 196 -4.55 30.71 17.77
N THR A 197 -3.93 31.87 17.98
CA THR A 197 -4.04 32.63 19.23
C THR A 197 -4.58 34.01 18.90
N LEU A 198 -5.57 34.43 19.66
CA LEU A 198 -6.14 35.76 19.62
C LEU A 198 -6.02 36.35 21.02
N GLY A 199 -5.34 37.48 21.12
CA GLY A 199 -5.19 38.23 22.35
C GLY A 199 -5.79 39.64 22.25
N TYR A 200 -6.03 40.25 23.44
CA TYR A 200 -6.48 41.62 23.59
C TYR A 200 -5.88 42.22 24.84
#